data_c7658db0ea6b2efb8ff152b22c0bf826
#
_entry.id   c7658db0ea6b2efb8ff152b22c0bf826
#
_cell.length_a   1.000
_cell.length_b   1.000
_cell.length_c   1.000
_cell.angle_alpha   90.00
_cell.angle_beta   90.00
_cell.angle_gamma   90.00
#
_symmetry.space_group_name_H-M   'P 1'
#
loop_
_entity.id
_entity.type
_entity.pdbx_description
1 polymer ?
#
loop_
_entity_poly.entity_id
_entity_poly.type
_entity_poly.pdbx_seq_one_letter_code
_entity_poly.pdbx_strand_id
1 'polypeptide(L)'
;ITMEKFKWDSSMVGMSLGWVGFSVAMVQGGLTRIVIPRLGPRWSAYTGLAFYTAGFLLFAFATKGWMMFVFMVPFAMGGIAGPALQSIMAGLVPSNEQGELQGSMTALMSVAAIIGPLLMSNVFYYFTHDEAPVYFPGVPFLLGAILTLAGLVITVQTLRKSVH
;
A
#
# COMPACT_ATOMS: atom_id res chain seq x y z
N ILE A 1 12.32 -4.83 10.44
CA ILE A 1 12.63 -5.44 9.12
C ILE A 1 13.92 -4.86 8.56
N THR A 2 14.02 -3.53 8.38
CA THR A 2 15.21 -2.89 7.79
C THR A 2 16.43 -3.00 8.69
N MET A 3 16.29 -2.87 10.02
CA MET A 3 17.36 -3.09 10.98
C MET A 3 17.88 -4.53 10.97
N GLU A 4 16.97 -5.50 10.89
CA GLU A 4 17.32 -6.92 10.87
C GLU A 4 17.96 -7.32 9.53
N LYS A 5 17.32 -6.98 8.42
CA LYS A 5 17.73 -7.39 7.07
C LYS A 5 18.97 -6.68 6.55
N PHE A 6 19.15 -5.39 6.89
CA PHE A 6 20.22 -4.53 6.35
C PHE A 6 21.14 -3.98 7.42
N LYS A 7 20.93 -4.30 8.71
CA LYS A 7 21.70 -3.79 9.86
C LYS A 7 21.77 -2.26 9.87
N TRP A 8 20.64 -1.60 9.50
CA TRP A 8 20.56 -0.15 9.52
C TRP A 8 20.56 0.39 10.95
N ASP A 9 21.23 1.51 11.15
CA ASP A 9 21.14 2.25 12.40
C ASP A 9 19.85 3.10 12.43
N SER A 10 19.54 3.71 13.57
CA SER A 10 18.36 4.54 13.77
C SER A 10 18.31 5.75 12.84
N SER A 11 19.47 6.29 12.45
CA SER A 11 19.57 7.43 11.53
C SER A 11 19.16 7.04 10.11
N MET A 12 19.61 5.87 9.63
CA MET A 12 19.22 5.34 8.31
C MET A 12 17.74 5.02 8.25
N VAL A 13 17.17 4.48 9.33
CA VAL A 13 15.71 4.26 9.42
C VAL A 13 14.96 5.59 9.39
N GLY A 14 15.42 6.60 10.14
CA GLY A 14 14.84 7.95 10.11
C GLY A 14 14.87 8.60 8.72
N MET A 15 16.01 8.51 8.02
CA MET A 15 16.12 9.01 6.64
C MET A 15 15.19 8.27 5.68
N SER A 16 15.06 6.95 5.82
CA SER A 16 14.13 6.17 4.98
C SER A 16 12.67 6.59 5.20
N LEU A 17 12.26 6.80 6.45
CA LEU A 17 10.91 7.29 6.78
C LEU A 17 10.68 8.71 6.26
N GLY A 18 11.68 9.59 6.34
CA GLY A 18 11.63 10.93 5.75
C GLY A 18 11.45 10.89 4.24
N TRP A 19 12.17 9.99 3.56
CA TRP A 19 12.03 9.76 2.12
C TRP A 19 10.66 9.21 1.74
N VAL A 20 10.11 8.27 2.54
CA VAL A 20 8.72 7.80 2.39
C VAL A 20 7.75 8.97 2.47
N GLY A 21 7.82 9.75 3.55
CA GLY A 21 6.93 10.89 3.76
C GLY A 21 7.00 11.90 2.62
N PHE A 22 8.19 12.26 2.16
CA PHE A 22 8.40 13.14 1.03
C PHE A 22 7.81 12.58 -0.26
N SER A 23 8.08 11.31 -0.58
CA SER A 23 7.56 10.64 -1.78
C SER A 23 6.03 10.56 -1.79
N VAL A 24 5.44 10.22 -0.64
CA VAL A 24 3.98 10.19 -0.46
C VAL A 24 3.37 11.58 -0.62
N ALA A 25 3.98 12.61 -0.03
CA ALA A 25 3.51 13.98 -0.16
C ALA A 25 3.55 14.48 -1.62
N MET A 26 4.63 14.17 -2.36
CA MET A 26 4.73 14.50 -3.78
C MET A 26 3.67 13.79 -4.62
N VAL A 27 3.43 12.50 -4.37
CA VAL A 27 2.43 11.73 -5.11
C VAL A 27 1.01 12.20 -4.76
N GLN A 28 0.67 12.32 -3.49
CA GLN A 28 -0.67 12.73 -3.08
C GLN A 28 -0.96 14.21 -3.37
N GLY A 29 0.00 15.10 -3.14
CA GLY A 29 -0.15 16.53 -3.36
C GLY A 29 -0.10 16.94 -4.84
N GLY A 30 0.72 16.28 -5.64
CA GLY A 30 0.98 16.63 -7.04
C GLY A 30 0.37 15.63 -8.03
N LEU A 31 0.89 14.41 -8.02
CA LEU A 31 0.57 13.41 -9.05
C LEU A 31 -0.90 13.02 -9.07
N THR A 32 -1.51 12.86 -7.89
CA THR A 32 -2.94 12.51 -7.75
C THR A 32 -3.85 13.54 -8.43
N ARG A 33 -3.54 14.83 -8.28
CA ARG A 33 -4.32 15.93 -8.88
C ARG A 33 -4.24 15.95 -10.41
N ILE A 34 -3.19 15.39 -11.00
CA ILE A 34 -2.97 15.35 -12.45
C ILE A 34 -3.50 14.04 -13.03
N VAL A 35 -3.22 12.93 -12.36
CA VAL A 35 -3.50 11.58 -12.87
C VAL A 35 -4.97 11.24 -12.82
N ILE A 36 -5.65 11.48 -11.69
CA ILE A 36 -7.06 11.12 -11.54
C ILE A 36 -7.96 11.84 -12.56
N PRO A 37 -7.84 13.16 -12.82
CA PRO A 37 -8.65 13.82 -13.84
C PRO A 37 -8.35 13.37 -15.27
N ARG A 38 -7.09 12.96 -15.56
CA ARG A 38 -6.68 12.56 -16.91
C ARG A 38 -7.01 11.11 -17.25
N LEU A 39 -6.76 10.19 -16.34
CA LEU A 39 -6.98 8.75 -16.52
C LEU A 39 -8.37 8.30 -16.08
N GLY A 40 -9.05 9.10 -15.27
CA GLY A 40 -10.28 8.73 -14.60
C GLY A 40 -10.06 7.90 -13.34
N PRO A 41 -11.05 7.89 -12.40
CA PRO A 41 -10.88 7.23 -11.11
C PRO A 41 -10.65 5.73 -11.22
N ARG A 42 -11.31 5.04 -12.16
CA ARG A 42 -11.20 3.58 -12.34
C ARG A 42 -9.80 3.16 -12.75
N TRP A 43 -9.24 3.76 -13.78
CA TRP A 43 -7.88 3.46 -14.25
C TRP A 43 -6.83 3.87 -13.23
N SER A 44 -7.04 4.99 -12.53
CA SER A 44 -6.17 5.43 -11.45
C SER A 44 -6.16 4.44 -10.28
N ALA A 45 -7.30 3.83 -9.94
CA ALA A 45 -7.37 2.78 -8.93
C ALA A 45 -6.60 1.53 -9.36
N TYR A 46 -6.78 1.07 -10.61
CA TYR A 46 -6.09 -0.12 -11.13
C TYR A 46 -4.58 0.08 -11.18
N THR A 47 -4.12 1.20 -11.72
CA THR A 47 -2.69 1.52 -11.82
C THR A 47 -2.06 1.70 -10.44
N GLY A 48 -2.75 2.39 -9.53
CA GLY A 48 -2.28 2.56 -8.15
C GLY A 48 -2.13 1.25 -7.39
N LEU A 49 -3.13 0.36 -7.45
CA LEU A 49 -3.06 -0.96 -6.83
C LEU A 49 -1.97 -1.85 -7.46
N ALA A 50 -1.79 -1.79 -8.78
CA ALA A 50 -0.72 -2.49 -9.48
C ALA A 50 0.66 -1.99 -9.03
N PHE A 51 0.84 -0.68 -8.87
CA PHE A 51 2.08 -0.09 -8.33
C PHE A 51 2.34 -0.47 -6.87
N TYR A 52 1.31 -0.54 -6.03
CA TYR A 52 1.47 -1.07 -4.66
C TYR A 52 1.91 -2.52 -4.66
N THR A 53 1.26 -3.36 -5.46
CA THR A 53 1.64 -4.78 -5.58
C THR A 53 3.08 -4.92 -6.06
N ALA A 54 3.47 -4.21 -7.10
CA ALA A 54 4.84 -4.20 -7.61
C ALA A 54 5.83 -3.69 -6.55
N GLY A 55 5.53 -2.59 -5.88
CA GLY A 55 6.36 -2.03 -4.81
C GLY A 55 6.58 -2.99 -3.65
N PHE A 56 5.52 -3.65 -3.19
CA PHE A 56 5.62 -4.67 -2.14
C PHE A 56 6.44 -5.89 -2.57
N LEU A 57 6.27 -6.37 -3.80
CA LEU A 57 7.09 -7.46 -4.35
C LEU A 57 8.57 -7.06 -4.41
N LEU A 58 8.87 -5.87 -4.90
CA LEU A 58 10.24 -5.35 -4.95
C LEU A 58 10.85 -5.26 -3.53
N PHE A 59 10.10 -4.78 -2.54
CA PHE A 59 10.56 -4.75 -1.15
C PHE A 59 10.79 -6.15 -0.57
N ALA A 60 9.94 -7.12 -0.89
CA ALA A 60 10.10 -8.51 -0.42
C ALA A 60 11.43 -9.10 -0.88
N PHE A 61 11.84 -8.83 -2.10
CA PHE A 61 13.06 -9.35 -2.71
C PHE A 61 14.26 -8.40 -2.67
N ALA A 62 14.15 -7.24 -2.01
CA ALA A 62 15.27 -6.33 -1.84
C ALA A 62 16.40 -7.00 -1.07
N THR A 63 17.61 -7.03 -1.63
CA THR A 63 18.80 -7.64 -1.04
C THR A 63 19.78 -6.61 -0.49
N LYS A 64 19.73 -5.38 -0.99
CA LYS A 64 20.63 -4.28 -0.58
C LYS A 64 19.82 -3.11 -0.04
N GLY A 65 20.34 -2.42 0.97
CA GLY A 65 19.68 -1.29 1.62
C GLY A 65 19.29 -0.16 0.67
N TRP A 66 20.14 0.19 -0.31
CA TRP A 66 19.85 1.24 -1.29
C TRP A 66 18.65 0.91 -2.20
N MET A 67 18.38 -0.39 -2.44
CA MET A 67 17.22 -0.83 -3.23
C MET A 67 15.90 -0.40 -2.57
N MET A 68 15.86 -0.30 -1.24
CA MET A 68 14.68 0.17 -0.51
C MET A 68 14.30 1.60 -0.93
N PHE A 69 15.28 2.49 -1.13
CA PHE A 69 15.02 3.86 -1.59
C PHE A 69 14.50 3.91 -3.02
N VAL A 70 15.04 3.09 -3.91
CA VAL A 70 14.60 3.03 -5.32
C VAL A 70 13.21 2.42 -5.43
N PHE A 71 12.96 1.33 -4.72
CA PHE A 71 11.66 0.62 -4.75
C PHE A 71 10.53 1.41 -4.07
N MET A 72 10.89 2.42 -3.28
CA MET A 72 9.92 3.34 -2.70
C MET A 72 9.21 4.20 -3.74
N VAL A 73 9.83 4.47 -4.89
CA VAL A 73 9.23 5.26 -5.95
C VAL A 73 7.98 4.57 -6.54
N PRO A 74 8.04 3.32 -7.05
CA PRO A 74 6.84 2.63 -7.51
C PRO A 74 5.83 2.41 -6.37
N PHE A 75 6.29 2.14 -5.15
CA PHE A 75 5.39 2.02 -4.00
C PHE A 75 4.65 3.34 -3.71
N ALA A 76 5.32 4.49 -3.74
CA ALA A 76 4.69 5.79 -3.54
C ALA A 76 3.67 6.11 -4.63
N MET A 77 3.93 5.72 -5.90
CA MET A 77 2.96 5.86 -7.00
C MET A 77 1.67 5.07 -6.74
N GLY A 78 1.74 3.97 -6.01
CA GLY A 78 0.59 3.24 -5.51
C GLY A 78 -0.37 4.09 -4.65
N GLY A 79 0.13 5.15 -4.01
CA GLY A 79 -0.65 6.09 -3.19
C GLY A 79 -1.82 6.76 -3.92
N ILE A 80 -1.86 6.72 -5.25
CA ILE A 80 -3.00 7.18 -6.05
C ILE A 80 -4.24 6.30 -5.85
N ALA A 81 -4.08 5.03 -5.50
CA ALA A 81 -5.18 4.08 -5.35
C ALA A 81 -6.21 4.52 -4.31
N GLY A 82 -5.77 5.00 -3.15
CA GLY A 82 -6.65 5.43 -2.05
C GLY A 82 -7.64 6.51 -2.49
N PRO A 83 -7.16 7.70 -2.91
CA PRO A 83 -8.04 8.78 -3.40
C PRO A 83 -8.90 8.36 -4.60
N ALA A 84 -8.39 7.52 -5.50
CA ALA A 84 -9.14 7.04 -6.65
C ALA A 84 -10.31 6.14 -6.23
N LEU A 85 -10.08 5.17 -5.33
CA LEU A 85 -11.14 4.32 -4.77
C LEU A 85 -12.16 5.14 -3.98
N GLN A 86 -11.71 6.10 -3.19
CA GLN A 86 -12.59 7.00 -2.45
C GLN A 86 -13.48 7.82 -3.37
N SER A 87 -12.93 8.34 -4.47
CA SER A 87 -13.69 9.05 -5.51
C SER A 87 -14.75 8.17 -6.17
N ILE A 88 -14.44 6.89 -6.45
CA ILE A 88 -15.40 5.94 -7.02
C ILE A 88 -16.54 5.69 -6.03
N MET A 89 -16.21 5.40 -4.77
CA MET A 89 -17.22 5.10 -3.73
C MET A 89 -18.11 6.31 -3.45
N ALA A 90 -17.53 7.50 -3.37
CA ALA A 90 -18.27 8.74 -3.19
C ALA A 90 -19.25 9.02 -4.34
N GLY A 91 -18.91 8.63 -5.57
CA GLY A 91 -19.79 8.77 -6.73
C GLY A 91 -20.95 7.76 -6.77
N LEU A 92 -20.92 6.71 -5.96
CA LEU A 92 -21.97 5.69 -5.88
C LEU A 92 -23.01 5.96 -4.79
N VAL A 93 -22.76 6.94 -3.91
CA VAL A 93 -23.57 7.22 -2.72
C VAL A 93 -24.18 8.63 -2.84
N PRO A 94 -25.47 8.80 -2.55
CA PRO A 94 -26.13 10.11 -2.52
C PRO A 94 -25.46 11.09 -1.55
N SER A 95 -25.61 12.38 -1.78
CA SER A 95 -24.94 13.42 -0.99
C SER A 95 -25.34 13.41 0.49
N ASN A 96 -26.53 12.97 0.83
CA ASN A 96 -27.03 12.84 2.20
C ASN A 96 -26.42 11.63 2.97
N GLU A 97 -25.84 10.66 2.27
CA GLU A 97 -25.23 9.45 2.84
C GLU A 97 -23.69 9.47 2.84
N GLN A 98 -23.08 10.54 2.33
CA GLN A 98 -21.61 10.70 2.28
C GLN A 98 -20.95 10.61 3.67
N GLY A 99 -21.63 11.08 4.70
CA GLY A 99 -21.13 10.99 6.08
C GLY A 99 -21.09 9.55 6.59
N GLU A 100 -22.08 8.74 6.28
CA GLU A 100 -22.12 7.32 6.63
C GLU A 100 -21.03 6.54 5.89
N LEU A 101 -20.84 6.81 4.60
CA LEU A 101 -19.74 6.25 3.82
C LEU A 101 -18.39 6.55 4.45
N GLN A 102 -18.12 7.82 4.78
CA GLN A 102 -16.84 8.22 5.38
C GLN A 102 -16.66 7.61 6.79
N GLY A 103 -17.71 7.52 7.57
CA GLY A 103 -17.69 6.87 8.88
C GLY A 103 -17.33 5.38 8.75
N SER A 104 -17.98 4.68 7.83
CA SER A 104 -17.73 3.25 7.57
C SER A 104 -16.30 3.00 7.08
N MET A 105 -15.80 3.82 6.16
CA MET A 105 -14.41 3.73 5.69
C MET A 105 -13.42 3.97 6.82
N THR A 106 -13.64 4.98 7.66
CA THR A 106 -12.78 5.28 8.80
C THR A 106 -12.78 4.14 9.81
N ALA A 107 -13.94 3.53 10.08
CA ALA A 107 -14.05 2.37 10.96
C ALA A 107 -13.25 1.17 10.42
N LEU A 108 -13.38 0.85 9.13
CA LEU A 108 -12.59 -0.21 8.49
C LEU A 108 -11.08 0.07 8.53
N MET A 109 -10.66 1.30 8.26
CA MET A 109 -9.25 1.71 8.36
C MET A 109 -8.73 1.58 9.80
N SER A 110 -9.54 1.91 10.81
CA SER A 110 -9.16 1.79 12.22
C SER A 110 -8.97 0.33 12.62
N VAL A 111 -9.86 -0.56 12.20
CA VAL A 111 -9.72 -2.02 12.40
C VAL A 111 -8.45 -2.53 11.72
N ALA A 112 -8.21 -2.15 10.46
CA ALA A 112 -7.01 -2.53 9.73
C ALA A 112 -5.72 -2.01 10.39
N ALA A 113 -5.75 -0.79 10.95
CA ALA A 113 -4.62 -0.19 11.65
C ALA A 113 -4.26 -0.92 12.95
N ILE A 114 -5.23 -1.59 13.60
CA ILE A 114 -4.99 -2.41 14.78
C ILE A 114 -4.51 -3.82 14.39
N ILE A 115 -5.22 -4.47 13.48
CA ILE A 115 -4.93 -5.86 13.08
C ILE A 115 -3.66 -5.95 12.23
N GLY A 116 -3.43 -4.99 11.34
CA GLY A 116 -2.31 -4.99 10.39
C GLY A 116 -0.94 -5.14 11.05
N PRO A 117 -0.54 -4.26 11.97
CA PRO A 117 0.75 -4.37 12.66
C PRO A 117 0.91 -5.68 13.44
N LEU A 118 -0.15 -6.16 14.10
CA LEU A 118 -0.13 -7.41 14.84
C LEU A 118 0.13 -8.60 13.90
N LEU A 119 -0.60 -8.65 12.79
CA LEU A 119 -0.45 -9.71 11.79
C LEU A 119 0.95 -9.68 11.16
N MET A 120 1.41 -8.50 10.75
CA MET A 120 2.73 -8.34 10.12
C MET A 120 3.88 -8.67 11.08
N SER A 121 3.75 -8.30 12.37
CA SER A 121 4.75 -8.61 13.39
C SER A 121 4.82 -10.12 13.68
N ASN A 122 3.68 -10.79 13.79
CA ASN A 122 3.65 -12.24 13.99
C ASN A 122 4.23 -13.00 12.80
N VAL A 123 3.85 -12.61 11.58
CA VAL A 123 4.41 -13.20 10.36
C VAL A 123 5.92 -12.96 10.27
N PHE A 124 6.36 -11.75 10.58
CA PHE A 124 7.80 -11.44 10.62
C PHE A 124 8.54 -12.31 11.63
N TYR A 125 8.03 -12.40 12.85
CA TYR A 125 8.62 -13.22 13.91
C TYR A 125 8.72 -14.69 13.49
N TYR A 126 7.64 -15.26 12.93
CA TYR A 126 7.60 -16.67 12.51
C TYR A 126 8.70 -17.02 11.49
N PHE A 127 9.06 -16.09 10.62
CA PHE A 127 10.07 -16.31 9.57
C PHE A 127 11.46 -15.73 9.88
N THR A 128 11.68 -15.19 11.09
CA THR A 128 12.97 -14.59 11.45
C THR A 128 13.53 -15.05 12.79
N HIS A 129 12.80 -15.87 13.59
CA HIS A 129 13.35 -16.43 14.81
C HIS A 129 14.34 -17.57 14.51
N ASP A 130 15.17 -17.93 15.50
CA ASP A 130 16.33 -18.85 15.33
C ASP A 130 15.94 -20.25 14.82
N GLU A 131 14.72 -20.73 15.13
CA GLU A 131 14.20 -22.03 14.72
C GLU A 131 13.26 -21.94 13.48
N ALA A 132 13.26 -20.82 12.75
CA ALA A 132 12.38 -20.64 11.62
C ALA A 132 12.67 -21.66 10.50
N PRO A 133 11.64 -22.30 9.92
CA PRO A 133 11.83 -23.32 8.88
C PRO A 133 12.45 -22.73 7.60
N VAL A 134 12.25 -21.44 7.36
CA VAL A 134 12.89 -20.67 6.28
C VAL A 134 13.11 -19.25 6.78
N TYR A 135 14.36 -18.80 6.79
CA TYR A 135 14.69 -17.41 7.15
C TYR A 135 14.38 -16.48 5.98
N PHE A 136 13.27 -15.75 6.05
CA PHE A 136 12.89 -14.78 5.02
C PHE A 136 12.27 -13.50 5.60
N PRO A 137 13.08 -12.50 5.93
CA PRO A 137 12.60 -11.23 6.51
C PRO A 137 11.67 -10.41 5.61
N GLY A 138 11.58 -10.76 4.33
CA GLY A 138 10.70 -10.11 3.35
C GLY A 138 9.25 -10.57 3.36
N VAL A 139 8.88 -11.59 4.15
CA VAL A 139 7.52 -12.19 4.16
C VAL A 139 6.41 -11.17 4.43
N PRO A 140 6.52 -10.21 5.35
CA PRO A 140 5.47 -9.20 5.53
C PRO A 140 5.18 -8.38 4.27
N PHE A 141 6.21 -8.06 3.49
CA PHE A 141 6.04 -7.38 2.21
C PHE A 141 5.39 -8.29 1.16
N LEU A 142 5.73 -9.58 1.15
CA LEU A 142 5.08 -10.55 0.27
C LEU A 142 3.60 -10.69 0.60
N LEU A 143 3.24 -10.73 1.89
CA LEU A 143 1.85 -10.75 2.33
C LEU A 143 1.12 -9.47 1.89
N GLY A 144 1.77 -8.29 2.04
CA GLY A 144 1.24 -7.02 1.53
C GLY A 144 0.99 -7.06 0.01
N ALA A 145 1.90 -7.66 -0.76
CA ALA A 145 1.74 -7.83 -2.21
C ALA A 145 0.54 -8.73 -2.55
N ILE A 146 0.35 -9.82 -1.83
CA ILE A 146 -0.80 -10.74 -2.03
C ILE A 146 -2.12 -10.01 -1.71
N LEU A 147 -2.18 -9.28 -0.61
CA LEU A 147 -3.38 -8.53 -0.21
C LEU A 147 -3.72 -7.41 -1.21
N THR A 148 -2.73 -6.67 -1.69
CA THR A 148 -2.95 -5.62 -2.69
C THR A 148 -3.31 -6.18 -4.06
N LEU A 149 -2.76 -7.33 -4.44
CA LEU A 149 -3.14 -8.04 -5.65
C LEU A 149 -4.59 -8.55 -5.56
N ALA A 150 -4.98 -9.14 -4.43
CA ALA A 150 -6.36 -9.54 -4.20
C ALA A 150 -7.31 -8.33 -4.28
N GLY A 151 -6.93 -7.20 -3.67
CA GLY A 151 -7.66 -5.94 -3.77
C GLY A 151 -7.79 -5.46 -5.22
N LEU A 152 -6.74 -5.55 -6.02
CA LEU A 152 -6.77 -5.22 -7.45
C LEU A 152 -7.75 -6.10 -8.21
N VAL A 153 -7.68 -7.41 -8.02
CA VAL A 153 -8.58 -8.38 -8.69
C VAL A 153 -10.04 -8.10 -8.34
N ILE A 154 -10.34 -7.92 -7.05
CA ILE A 154 -11.71 -7.60 -6.59
C ILE A 154 -12.19 -6.28 -7.20
N THR A 155 -11.35 -5.25 -7.18
CA THR A 155 -11.70 -3.93 -7.75
C THR A 155 -11.99 -4.03 -9.24
N VAL A 156 -11.16 -4.74 -10.00
CA VAL A 156 -11.38 -4.96 -11.44
C VAL A 156 -12.68 -5.71 -11.70
N GLN A 157 -12.95 -6.78 -10.95
CA GLN A 157 -14.16 -7.59 -11.12
C GLN A 157 -15.43 -6.80 -10.78
N THR A 158 -15.41 -6.03 -9.68
CA THR A 158 -16.55 -5.24 -9.22
C THR A 158 -16.87 -4.09 -10.19
N LEU A 159 -15.85 -3.34 -10.61
CA LEU A 159 -16.04 -2.21 -11.50
C LEU A 159 -16.37 -2.64 -12.95
N ARG A 160 -16.00 -3.83 -13.36
CA ARG A 160 -16.46 -4.41 -14.64
C ARG A 160 -17.95 -4.73 -14.63
N LYS A 161 -18.46 -5.29 -13.52
CA LYS A 161 -19.89 -5.64 -13.38
C LYS A 161 -20.81 -4.41 -13.32
N SER A 162 -20.32 -3.27 -12.85
CA SER A 162 -21.09 -2.03 -12.76
C SER A 162 -21.25 -1.28 -14.10
N VAL A 163 -20.71 -1.82 -15.20
CA VAL A 163 -20.82 -1.26 -16.57
C VAL A 163 -21.88 -1.97 -17.39
N HIS A 164 -22.42 -3.08 -16.92
CA HIS A 164 -23.53 -3.82 -17.49
C HIS A 164 -24.78 -3.67 -16.63
#